data_4be95a91099f439818a98168a6fbf293
#
_entry.id   4be95a91099f439818a98168a6fbf293
#
_cell.length_a   1.000
_cell.length_b   1.000
_cell.length_c   1.000
_cell.angle_alpha   90.00
_cell.angle_beta   90.00
_cell.angle_gamma   90.00
#
_symmetry.space_group_name_H-M   'P 1'
#
loop_
_entity.id
_entity.type
_entity.pdbx_description
1 polymer ?
#
loop_
_entity_poly.entity_id
_entity_poly.type
_entity_poly.pdbx_seq_one_letter_code
_entity_poly.pdbx_strand_id
1 'polypeptide(L)'
;TNPHLVGFYQSIADGHITAEVVRDFLNREGAILLEKGESHYYGVRDRFNTHHAPLDFLFLNRAGFNGMIRFNRKGGFNIPFCRKPQRFAQSYVTKIVNQIAHVSKLIKAKDFEFKCQDFEKTIGEARQGDIIYCDPPYIDRHADYYNGWNVENEKHLFKLLSEVKSKFIL
;
A
#
# COMPACT_ATOMS: atom_id res chain seq x y z
N THR A 1 -9.14 -3.83 4.71
CA THR A 1 -7.69 -4.08 4.56
C THR A 1 -7.33 -4.24 3.09
N ASN A 2 -6.18 -3.73 2.67
CA ASN A 2 -5.68 -3.86 1.30
C ASN A 2 -4.58 -4.93 1.25
N PRO A 3 -4.83 -6.12 0.66
CA PRO A 3 -3.86 -7.22 0.65
C PRO A 3 -2.58 -6.89 -0.12
N HIS A 4 -2.67 -6.04 -1.16
CA HIS A 4 -1.52 -5.67 -1.97
C HIS A 4 -0.56 -4.74 -1.21
N LEU A 5 -1.11 -3.84 -0.38
CA LEU A 5 -0.31 -2.97 0.48
C LEU A 5 0.39 -3.78 1.58
N VAL A 6 -0.35 -4.68 2.24
CA VAL A 6 0.20 -5.59 3.25
C VAL A 6 1.28 -6.48 2.63
N GLY A 7 1.01 -7.10 1.47
CA GLY A 7 1.98 -7.94 0.76
C GLY A 7 3.25 -7.18 0.33
N PHE A 8 3.14 -5.89 0.00
CA PHE A 8 4.30 -5.06 -0.30
C PHE A 8 5.21 -4.88 0.93
N TYR A 9 4.63 -4.51 2.09
CA TYR A 9 5.42 -4.37 3.32
C TYR A 9 5.96 -5.70 3.84
N GLN A 10 5.19 -6.78 3.71
CA GLN A 10 5.67 -8.13 4.04
C GLN A 10 6.87 -8.51 3.17
N SER A 11 6.84 -8.21 1.87
CA SER A 11 7.96 -8.48 0.96
C SER A 11 9.24 -7.68 1.32
N ILE A 12 9.09 -6.49 1.93
CA ILE A 12 10.23 -5.75 2.49
C ILE A 12 10.75 -6.45 3.76
N ALA A 13 9.85 -6.89 4.64
CA ALA A 13 10.21 -7.59 5.87
C ALA A 13 10.97 -8.90 5.58
N ASP A 14 10.49 -9.67 4.60
CA ASP A 14 11.10 -10.93 4.17
C ASP A 14 12.41 -10.75 3.37
N GLY A 15 12.76 -9.51 3.03
CA GLY A 15 13.96 -9.20 2.26
C GLY A 15 13.87 -9.45 0.76
N HIS A 16 12.69 -9.74 0.23
CA HIS A 16 12.45 -9.88 -1.21
C HIS A 16 12.47 -8.51 -1.92
N ILE A 17 12.05 -7.44 -1.25
CA ILE A 17 12.12 -6.06 -1.73
C ILE A 17 13.23 -5.34 -0.96
N THR A 18 14.37 -5.15 -1.63
CA THR A 18 15.51 -4.38 -1.11
C THR A 18 15.67 -3.06 -1.86
N ALA A 19 16.47 -2.15 -1.30
CA ALA A 19 16.81 -0.88 -1.96
C ALA A 19 17.44 -1.10 -3.36
N GLU A 20 18.26 -2.13 -3.51
CA GLU A 20 18.91 -2.49 -4.76
C GLU A 20 17.91 -3.02 -5.79
N VAL A 21 17.08 -4.01 -5.40
CA VAL A 21 16.02 -4.58 -6.23
C VAL A 21 15.06 -3.48 -6.72
N VAL A 22 14.67 -2.55 -5.85
CA VAL A 22 13.80 -1.43 -6.20
C VAL A 22 14.47 -0.49 -7.18
N ARG A 23 15.75 -0.17 -6.98
CA ARG A 23 16.52 0.69 -7.89
C ARG A 23 16.55 0.12 -9.31
N ASP A 24 16.93 -1.14 -9.44
CA ASP A 24 17.06 -1.81 -10.73
C ASP A 24 15.70 -1.92 -11.44
N PHE A 25 14.69 -2.29 -10.68
CA PHE A 25 13.32 -2.40 -11.20
C PHE A 25 12.80 -1.03 -11.71
N LEU A 26 12.88 0.02 -10.90
CA LEU A 26 12.36 1.34 -11.27
C LEU A 26 13.16 1.99 -12.41
N ASN A 27 14.47 1.77 -12.48
CA ASN A 27 15.29 2.25 -13.60
C ASN A 27 14.88 1.55 -14.90
N ARG A 28 14.73 0.23 -14.89
CA ARG A 28 14.31 -0.56 -16.05
C ARG A 28 12.90 -0.19 -16.52
N GLU A 29 11.92 -0.25 -15.61
CA GLU A 29 10.52 0.05 -15.97
C GLU A 29 10.34 1.52 -16.35
N GLY A 30 11.09 2.43 -15.72
CA GLY A 30 11.09 3.86 -16.05
C GLY A 30 11.66 4.14 -17.44
N ALA A 31 12.72 3.45 -17.85
CA ALA A 31 13.28 3.56 -19.20
C ALA A 31 12.28 3.08 -20.26
N ILE A 32 11.63 1.94 -20.02
CA ILE A 32 10.60 1.41 -20.94
C ILE A 32 9.38 2.35 -20.98
N LEU A 33 9.02 2.96 -19.83
CA LEU A 33 7.92 3.92 -19.79
C LEU A 33 8.24 5.20 -20.59
N LEU A 34 9.49 5.67 -20.57
CA LEU A 34 9.93 6.80 -21.41
C LEU A 34 9.82 6.49 -22.90
N GLU A 35 10.16 5.27 -23.31
CA GLU A 35 10.11 4.81 -24.69
C GLU A 35 8.67 4.56 -25.18
N LYS A 36 7.89 3.78 -24.40
CA LYS A 36 6.59 3.23 -24.83
C LYS A 36 5.38 3.99 -24.25
N GLY A 37 5.60 4.87 -23.30
CA GLY A 37 4.56 5.72 -22.71
C GLY A 37 3.40 4.92 -22.09
N GLU A 38 2.20 5.32 -22.45
CA GLU A 38 0.94 4.80 -21.92
C GLU A 38 0.75 3.29 -22.13
N SER A 39 1.23 2.75 -23.25
CA SER A 39 1.11 1.31 -23.54
C SER A 39 1.87 0.45 -22.52
N HIS A 40 3.06 0.90 -22.11
CA HIS A 40 3.81 0.20 -21.07
C HIS A 40 3.10 0.25 -19.71
N TYR A 41 2.56 1.43 -19.34
CA TYR A 41 1.80 1.56 -18.10
C TYR A 41 0.65 0.55 -18.01
N TYR A 42 -0.16 0.47 -19.05
CA TYR A 42 -1.28 -0.48 -19.08
C TYR A 42 -0.82 -1.93 -19.12
N GLY A 43 0.29 -2.24 -19.81
CA GLY A 43 0.89 -3.56 -19.77
C GLY A 43 1.32 -3.99 -18.36
N VAL A 44 1.95 -3.08 -17.59
CA VAL A 44 2.30 -3.34 -16.20
C VAL A 44 1.03 -3.48 -15.33
N ARG A 45 -0.01 -2.67 -15.59
CA ARG A 45 -1.28 -2.78 -14.86
C ARG A 45 -1.97 -4.12 -15.09
N ASP A 46 -1.98 -4.61 -16.31
CA ASP A 46 -2.59 -5.90 -16.64
C ASP A 46 -1.76 -7.05 -16.02
N ARG A 47 -0.43 -6.95 -16.06
CA ARG A 47 0.49 -7.88 -15.39
C ARG A 47 0.24 -7.91 -13.87
N PHE A 48 0.12 -6.74 -13.25
CA PHE A 48 -0.22 -6.64 -11.83
C PHE A 48 -1.58 -7.24 -11.51
N ASN A 49 -2.60 -6.94 -12.31
CA ASN A 49 -3.94 -7.49 -12.10
C ASN A 49 -4.02 -9.00 -12.26
N THR A 50 -3.04 -9.61 -12.92
CA THR A 50 -2.93 -11.08 -13.09
C THR A 50 -2.08 -11.71 -11.98
N HIS A 51 -0.95 -11.10 -11.63
CA HIS A 51 0.07 -11.73 -10.79
C HIS A 51 0.23 -11.08 -9.41
N HIS A 52 -0.31 -9.88 -9.22
CA HIS A 52 -0.25 -9.11 -7.97
C HIS A 52 1.17 -8.89 -7.43
N ALA A 53 2.17 -8.78 -8.33
CA ALA A 53 3.57 -8.61 -7.93
C ALA A 53 3.78 -7.27 -7.19
N PRO A 54 4.41 -7.28 -5.99
CA PRO A 54 4.56 -6.08 -5.18
C PRO A 54 5.37 -4.95 -5.85
N LEU A 55 6.35 -5.27 -6.69
CA LEU A 55 7.10 -4.26 -7.44
C LEU A 55 6.26 -3.59 -8.53
N ASP A 56 5.35 -4.33 -9.17
CA ASP A 56 4.40 -3.74 -10.12
C ASP A 56 3.44 -2.78 -9.40
N PHE A 57 3.02 -3.12 -8.18
CA PHE A 57 2.22 -2.24 -7.34
C PHE A 57 2.94 -0.92 -7.05
N LEU A 58 4.24 -0.97 -6.71
CA LEU A 58 5.07 0.22 -6.50
C LEU A 58 5.15 1.07 -7.77
N PHE A 59 5.38 0.45 -8.93
CA PHE A 59 5.42 1.14 -10.23
C PHE A 59 4.07 1.83 -10.53
N LEU A 60 2.97 1.11 -10.37
CA LEU A 60 1.62 1.62 -10.65
C LEU A 60 1.24 2.77 -9.72
N ASN A 61 1.57 2.69 -8.43
CA ASN A 61 1.38 3.80 -7.50
C ASN A 61 2.20 5.03 -7.95
N ARG A 62 3.45 4.83 -8.40
CA ARG A 62 4.30 5.93 -8.85
C ARG A 62 3.87 6.51 -10.20
N ALA A 63 3.47 5.68 -11.16
CA ALA A 63 3.10 6.09 -12.52
C ALA A 63 1.62 6.46 -12.66
N GLY A 64 0.79 6.05 -11.73
CA GLY A 64 -0.64 6.31 -11.73
C GLY A 64 -1.00 7.75 -11.37
N PHE A 65 -2.22 8.14 -11.72
CA PHE A 65 -2.75 9.48 -11.46
C PHE A 65 -2.73 9.80 -9.97
N ASN A 66 -2.06 10.89 -9.59
CA ASN A 66 -1.89 11.38 -8.21
C ASN A 66 -1.34 10.38 -7.19
N GLY A 67 -0.76 9.25 -7.62
CA GLY A 67 -0.30 8.20 -6.71
C GLY A 67 -1.44 7.50 -5.95
N MET A 68 -2.66 7.57 -6.49
CA MET A 68 -3.83 6.95 -5.88
C MET A 68 -3.74 5.43 -5.93
N ILE A 69 -4.36 4.79 -4.94
CA ILE A 69 -4.56 3.34 -4.88
C ILE A 69 -6.07 3.10 -4.93
N ARG A 70 -6.54 2.53 -6.03
CA ARG A 70 -7.95 2.22 -6.23
C ARG A 70 -8.12 0.92 -7.01
N PHE A 71 -9.10 0.15 -6.58
CA PHE A 71 -9.49 -1.11 -7.21
C PHE A 71 -10.95 -1.07 -7.65
N ASN A 72 -11.28 -1.74 -8.73
CA ASN A 72 -12.65 -1.90 -9.16
C ASN A 72 -13.35 -2.99 -8.33
N ARG A 73 -14.67 -3.17 -8.54
CA ARG A 73 -15.47 -4.18 -7.83
C ARG A 73 -15.02 -5.63 -8.05
N LYS A 74 -14.20 -5.88 -9.08
CA LYS A 74 -13.60 -7.20 -9.37
C LYS A 74 -12.20 -7.36 -8.76
N GLY A 75 -11.74 -6.39 -7.96
CA GLY A 75 -10.42 -6.41 -7.33
C GLY A 75 -9.28 -5.97 -8.24
N GLY A 76 -9.53 -5.51 -9.46
CA GLY A 76 -8.48 -5.05 -10.37
C GLY A 76 -8.09 -3.60 -10.09
N PHE A 77 -6.78 -3.32 -10.05
CA PHE A 77 -6.23 -1.96 -9.99
C PHE A 77 -6.66 -1.16 -11.22
N ASN A 78 -7.26 0.03 -11.04
CA ASN A 78 -7.91 0.74 -12.12
C ASN A 78 -7.56 2.23 -12.22
N ILE A 79 -6.47 2.68 -11.60
CA ILE A 79 -5.99 4.06 -11.75
C ILE A 79 -5.46 4.27 -13.18
N PRO A 80 -5.78 5.40 -13.82
CA PRO A 80 -5.23 5.74 -15.14
C PRO A 80 -3.77 6.22 -15.05
N PHE A 81 -3.07 6.19 -16.16
CA PHE A 81 -1.71 6.73 -16.28
C PHE A 81 -1.69 8.25 -16.04
N CYS A 82 -0.71 8.72 -15.29
CA CYS A 82 -0.56 10.16 -14.99
C CYS A 82 0.02 10.98 -16.15
N ARG A 83 0.47 10.34 -17.24
CA ARG A 83 1.14 10.95 -18.42
C ARG A 83 2.38 11.79 -18.06
N LYS A 84 3.09 11.42 -17.00
CA LYS A 84 4.32 12.07 -16.55
C LYS A 84 5.46 11.04 -16.38
N PRO A 85 6.05 10.54 -17.48
CA PRO A 85 7.09 9.51 -17.39
C PRO A 85 8.35 10.01 -16.66
N GLN A 86 8.61 11.32 -16.63
CA GLN A 86 9.70 11.94 -15.87
C GLN A 86 9.63 11.70 -14.34
N ARG A 87 8.52 11.15 -13.83
CA ARG A 87 8.43 10.71 -12.43
C ARG A 87 9.43 9.60 -12.08
N PHE A 88 10.05 8.98 -13.08
CA PHE A 88 11.13 7.99 -12.91
C PHE A 88 12.52 8.59 -13.15
N ALA A 89 12.67 9.93 -13.19
CA ALA A 89 13.99 10.56 -13.18
C ALA A 89 14.81 10.10 -11.96
N GLN A 90 16.13 10.04 -12.12
CA GLN A 90 17.07 9.47 -11.14
C GLN A 90 16.90 10.03 -9.72
N SER A 91 16.60 11.31 -9.59
CA SER A 91 16.36 11.95 -8.28
C SER A 91 15.15 11.35 -7.54
N TYR A 92 14.07 11.05 -8.28
CA TYR A 92 12.88 10.43 -7.70
C TYR A 92 13.10 8.95 -7.39
N VAL A 93 13.77 8.23 -8.27
CA VAL A 93 14.15 6.82 -7.99
C VAL A 93 15.01 6.75 -6.74
N THR A 94 16.03 7.60 -6.62
CA THR A 94 16.89 7.67 -5.43
C THR A 94 16.08 7.96 -4.16
N LYS A 95 15.12 8.87 -4.21
CA LYS A 95 14.25 9.16 -3.06
C LYS A 95 13.45 7.93 -2.62
N ILE A 96 12.84 7.20 -3.57
CA ILE A 96 12.08 5.97 -3.27
C ILE A 96 12.99 4.91 -2.69
N VAL A 97 14.16 4.70 -3.29
CA VAL A 97 15.15 3.72 -2.82
C VAL A 97 15.60 4.02 -1.38
N ASN A 98 15.85 5.29 -1.06
CA ASN A 98 16.21 5.70 0.30
C ASN A 98 15.05 5.48 1.30
N GLN A 99 13.80 5.69 0.88
CA GLN A 99 12.63 5.38 1.70
C GLN A 99 12.51 3.87 1.96
N ILE A 100 12.71 3.03 0.95
CA ILE A 100 12.71 1.56 1.12
C ILE A 100 13.83 1.12 2.07
N ALA A 101 15.06 1.64 1.91
CA ALA A 101 16.16 1.35 2.80
C ALA A 101 15.85 1.73 4.26
N HIS A 102 15.26 2.91 4.46
CA HIS A 102 14.86 3.38 5.78
C HIS A 102 13.78 2.48 6.42
N VAL A 103 12.73 2.18 5.67
CA VAL A 103 11.64 1.30 6.13
C VAL A 103 12.17 -0.10 6.45
N SER A 104 13.00 -0.68 5.57
CA SER A 104 13.64 -1.99 5.83
C SER A 104 14.47 -1.98 7.11
N LYS A 105 15.22 -0.90 7.36
CA LYS A 105 15.99 -0.75 8.60
C LYS A 105 15.09 -0.69 9.84
N LEU A 106 13.98 0.04 9.77
CA LEU A 106 13.02 0.12 10.88
C LEU A 106 12.38 -1.23 11.16
N ILE A 107 11.95 -1.93 10.12
CA ILE A 107 11.33 -3.26 10.22
C ILE A 107 12.30 -4.25 10.89
N LYS A 108 13.58 -4.24 10.49
CA LYS A 108 14.62 -5.12 11.08
C LYS A 108 15.00 -4.75 12.52
N ALA A 109 14.88 -3.48 12.89
CA ALA A 109 15.23 -2.99 14.21
C ALA A 109 14.13 -3.16 15.26
N LYS A 110 12.90 -3.43 14.82
CA LYS A 110 11.70 -3.54 15.67
C LYS A 110 10.88 -4.74 15.21
N ASP A 111 10.10 -5.26 16.11
CA ASP A 111 9.22 -6.40 15.84
C ASP A 111 7.93 -5.90 15.16
N PHE A 112 7.94 -5.89 13.81
CA PHE A 112 6.79 -5.55 13.00
C PHE A 112 6.10 -6.81 12.47
N GLU A 113 4.80 -6.89 12.65
CA GLU A 113 3.96 -7.92 12.04
C GLU A 113 2.95 -7.26 11.09
N PHE A 114 2.91 -7.68 9.82
CA PHE A 114 1.98 -7.18 8.82
C PHE A 114 0.87 -8.21 8.59
N LYS A 115 -0.37 -7.87 8.96
CA LYS A 115 -1.52 -8.77 8.84
C LYS A 115 -2.56 -8.22 7.88
N CYS A 116 -3.01 -9.07 6.95
CA CYS A 116 -4.18 -8.79 6.12
C CYS A 116 -5.42 -9.38 6.78
N GLN A 117 -5.96 -8.70 7.76
CA GLN A 117 -7.13 -9.15 8.52
C GLN A 117 -8.10 -8.01 8.80
N ASP A 118 -9.30 -8.33 9.23
CA ASP A 118 -10.29 -7.35 9.65
C ASP A 118 -9.89 -6.65 10.95
N PHE A 119 -10.34 -5.39 11.11
CA PHE A 119 -10.05 -4.59 12.30
C PHE A 119 -10.60 -5.23 13.59
N GLU A 120 -11.74 -5.90 13.52
CA GLU A 120 -12.33 -6.60 14.65
C GLU A 120 -11.36 -7.64 15.22
N LYS A 121 -10.75 -8.46 14.35
CA LYS A 121 -9.77 -9.44 14.76
C LYS A 121 -8.52 -8.77 15.34
N THR A 122 -8.04 -7.69 14.73
CA THR A 122 -6.88 -6.94 15.23
C THR A 122 -7.12 -6.36 16.63
N ILE A 123 -8.31 -5.76 16.85
CA ILE A 123 -8.70 -5.21 18.15
C ILE A 123 -8.84 -6.32 19.18
N GLY A 124 -9.43 -7.47 18.78
CA GLY A 124 -9.62 -8.62 19.68
C GLY A 124 -8.30 -9.29 20.10
N GLU A 125 -7.21 -9.11 19.36
CA GLU A 125 -5.87 -9.61 19.73
C GLU A 125 -5.16 -8.69 20.75
N ALA A 126 -5.64 -7.44 20.96
CA ALA A 126 -5.02 -6.47 21.84
C ALA A 126 -5.12 -6.87 23.32
N ARG A 127 -4.05 -6.65 24.09
CA ARG A 127 -3.91 -7.01 25.48
C ARG A 127 -3.77 -5.77 26.36
N GLN A 128 -3.99 -5.93 27.65
CA GLN A 128 -3.74 -4.85 28.61
C GLN A 128 -2.27 -4.37 28.51
N GLY A 129 -2.09 -3.07 28.30
CA GLY A 129 -0.78 -2.45 28.09
C GLY A 129 -0.49 -2.10 26.64
N ASP A 130 -1.23 -2.66 25.67
CA ASP A 130 -1.13 -2.27 24.27
C ASP A 130 -1.76 -0.89 24.03
N ILE A 131 -1.37 -0.27 22.91
CA ILE A 131 -1.99 0.94 22.39
C ILE A 131 -2.53 0.62 20.99
N ILE A 132 -3.83 0.82 20.80
CA ILE A 132 -4.49 0.65 19.51
C ILE A 132 -4.54 2.01 18.81
N TYR A 133 -3.94 2.13 17.62
CA TYR A 133 -4.10 3.29 16.75
C TYR A 133 -5.07 2.95 15.62
N CYS A 134 -6.18 3.68 15.55
CA CYS A 134 -7.21 3.51 14.53
C CYS A 134 -7.23 4.72 13.60
N ASP A 135 -7.14 4.46 12.30
CA ASP A 135 -7.28 5.46 11.24
C ASP A 135 -8.32 4.95 10.23
N PRO A 136 -9.62 4.95 10.61
CA PRO A 136 -10.67 4.46 9.72
C PRO A 136 -10.92 5.43 8.58
N PRO A 137 -11.52 4.97 7.46
CA PRO A 137 -12.01 5.84 6.40
C PRO A 137 -13.04 6.85 6.93
N TYR A 138 -13.03 8.05 6.37
CA TYR A 138 -14.01 9.09 6.72
C TYR A 138 -15.30 8.91 5.92
N ILE A 139 -16.46 8.86 6.57
CA ILE A 139 -17.77 8.56 5.95
C ILE A 139 -18.15 9.57 4.86
N ASP A 140 -17.87 10.86 5.05
CA ASP A 140 -18.30 11.93 4.12
C ASP A 140 -17.27 12.25 3.03
N ARG A 141 -16.18 11.51 2.93
CA ARG A 141 -15.19 11.68 1.87
C ARG A 141 -15.38 10.62 0.79
N HIS A 142 -15.59 11.06 -0.45
CA HIS A 142 -15.62 10.22 -1.65
C HIS A 142 -14.25 9.58 -1.92
N ALA A 143 -13.83 8.68 -1.04
CA ALA A 143 -12.68 7.83 -1.27
C ALA A 143 -13.19 6.41 -1.50
N ASP A 144 -12.96 5.88 -2.70
CA ASP A 144 -13.23 4.48 -3.05
C ASP A 144 -12.26 3.58 -2.26
N TYR A 145 -12.53 3.36 -0.99
CA TYR A 145 -11.77 2.40 -0.18
C TYR A 145 -12.06 0.97 -0.64
N TYR A 146 -11.06 0.12 -0.54
CA TYR A 146 -11.08 -1.27 -1.04
C TYR A 146 -12.33 -2.05 -0.60
N ASN A 147 -12.85 -1.83 0.61
CA ASN A 147 -13.94 -2.62 1.20
C ASN A 147 -15.22 -1.80 1.54
N GLY A 148 -15.33 -0.55 1.10
CA GLY A 148 -16.46 0.31 1.46
C GLY A 148 -16.62 0.47 2.99
N TRP A 149 -16.47 1.69 3.50
CA TRP A 149 -16.69 2.01 4.91
C TRP A 149 -18.03 2.72 5.06
N ASN A 150 -18.81 2.35 6.04
CA ASN A 150 -20.15 2.92 6.27
C ASN A 150 -20.40 3.19 7.76
N VAL A 151 -21.53 3.80 8.09
CA VAL A 151 -21.93 4.15 9.46
C VAL A 151 -22.01 2.92 10.37
N GLU A 152 -22.35 1.76 9.84
CA GLU A 152 -22.45 0.52 10.63
C GLU A 152 -21.05 0.04 11.02
N ASN A 153 -20.07 0.12 10.10
CA ASN A 153 -18.69 -0.20 10.41
C ASN A 153 -18.12 0.73 11.48
N GLU A 154 -18.44 2.03 11.42
CA GLU A 154 -18.00 3.01 12.42
C GLU A 154 -18.59 2.73 13.79
N LYS A 155 -19.91 2.47 13.86
CA LYS A 155 -20.58 2.08 15.11
C LYS A 155 -19.98 0.79 15.69
N HIS A 156 -19.68 -0.18 14.82
CA HIS A 156 -19.07 -1.44 15.23
C HIS A 156 -17.65 -1.22 15.78
N LEU A 157 -16.83 -0.42 15.10
CA LEU A 157 -15.50 -0.04 15.58
C LEU A 157 -15.59 0.64 16.95
N PHE A 158 -16.48 1.62 17.10
CA PHE A 158 -16.68 2.32 18.38
C PHE A 158 -17.08 1.36 19.52
N LYS A 159 -18.00 0.43 19.25
CA LYS A 159 -18.40 -0.59 20.22
C LYS A 159 -17.21 -1.42 20.66
N LEU A 160 -16.42 -1.96 19.73
CA LEU A 160 -15.24 -2.76 20.05
C LEU A 160 -14.23 -1.98 20.90
N LEU A 161 -13.94 -0.72 20.54
CA LEU A 161 -13.01 0.13 21.28
C LEU A 161 -13.52 0.47 22.69
N SER A 162 -14.83 0.53 22.90
CA SER A 162 -15.41 0.77 24.25
C SER A 162 -15.31 -0.45 25.18
N GLU A 163 -15.13 -1.65 24.63
CA GLU A 163 -15.06 -2.91 25.37
C GLU A 163 -13.61 -3.37 25.66
N VAL A 164 -12.61 -2.82 24.93
CA VAL A 164 -11.21 -3.23 25.15
C VAL A 164 -10.62 -2.62 26.43
N LYS A 165 -9.68 -3.35 27.04
CA LYS A 165 -8.89 -2.87 28.18
C LYS A 165 -7.64 -2.09 27.80
N SER A 166 -7.33 -2.03 26.50
CA SER A 166 -6.17 -1.32 25.95
C SER A 166 -6.50 0.16 25.77
N LYS A 167 -5.48 1.02 25.79
CA LYS A 167 -5.64 2.43 25.37
C LYS A 167 -5.80 2.49 23.87
N PHE A 168 -6.56 3.47 23.36
CA PHE A 168 -6.68 3.68 21.93
C PHE A 168 -6.60 5.17 21.55
N ILE A 169 -6.26 5.41 20.30
CA ILE A 169 -6.24 6.70 19.62
C ILE A 169 -7.09 6.50 18.36
N LEU A 170 -8.08 7.36 18.15
CA LEU A 170 -8.99 7.37 17.01
C LEU A 170 -8.90 8.72 16.28
#